data_4b5a7c57a28b995e6fd8e4b6a6bd6a2b
#
_entry.id   4b5a7c57a28b995e6fd8e4b6a6bd6a2b
#
_cell.length_a   1.000
_cell.length_b   1.000
_cell.length_c   1.000
_cell.angle_alpha   90.00
_cell.angle_beta   90.00
_cell.angle_gamma   90.00
#
_symmetry.space_group_name_H-M   'P 1'
#
loop_
_entity.id
_entity.type
_entity.pdbx_description
1 polymer ?
#
loop_
_entity_poly.entity_id
_entity_poly.type
_entity_poly.pdbx_seq_one_letter_code
_entity_poly.pdbx_strand_id
1 'polypeptide(L)'
;AQKFGQIDAVFANAGRGTSPGGTEKGDPDDWKAMVDLNVMGALYTAHAAMPYLRKTTGQYVVTGSAAGRRHIKGSIYGATKFFIHGFAGNLADEMAEWGGRCMVVSPGMVDTPFFDEAKPDKLKPEDVASAVLHALQAPPHAAVREIHLMPVG
;
A
#
# COMPACT_ATOMS: atom_id res chain seq x y z
N ALA A 1 13.43 12.40 10.21
CA ALA A 1 14.15 12.36 11.48
C ALA A 1 14.75 13.72 11.87
N GLN A 2 15.34 14.47 10.93
CA GLN A 2 16.02 15.75 11.25
C GLN A 2 15.12 16.76 12.00
N LYS A 3 13.84 16.89 11.62
CA LYS A 3 12.93 17.87 12.23
C LYS A 3 12.38 17.45 13.60
N PHE A 4 12.05 16.16 13.75
CA PHE A 4 11.37 15.64 14.95
C PHE A 4 12.21 14.65 15.76
N GLY A 5 13.45 14.40 15.36
CA GLY A 5 14.37 13.48 16.02
C GLY A 5 14.19 12.01 15.67
N GLN A 6 12.99 11.58 15.30
CA GLN A 6 12.65 10.18 15.04
C GLN A 6 11.60 10.00 13.94
N ILE A 7 11.36 8.75 13.56
CA ILE A 7 10.26 8.30 12.67
C ILE A 7 9.54 7.16 13.38
N ASP A 8 8.26 7.35 13.68
CA ASP A 8 7.42 6.38 14.38
C ASP A 8 6.55 5.57 13.42
N ALA A 9 6.20 6.17 12.29
CA ALA A 9 5.41 5.52 11.25
C ALA A 9 5.82 6.00 9.86
N VAL A 10 5.68 5.10 8.88
CA VAL A 10 5.84 5.40 7.46
C VAL A 10 4.64 4.88 6.70
N PHE A 11 4.06 5.71 5.83
CA PHE A 11 2.99 5.33 4.93
C PHE A 11 3.46 5.38 3.48
N ALA A 12 3.76 4.21 2.90
CA ALA A 12 4.12 4.04 1.50
C ALA A 12 2.84 3.99 0.64
N ASN A 13 2.37 5.16 0.24
CA ASN A 13 1.10 5.33 -0.47
C ASN A 13 1.25 5.49 -1.99
N ALA A 14 2.41 5.91 -2.48
CA ALA A 14 2.60 6.21 -3.89
C ALA A 14 2.28 4.99 -4.78
N GLY A 15 1.56 5.24 -5.86
CA GLY A 15 1.19 4.20 -6.82
C GLY A 15 0.48 4.76 -8.03
N ARG A 16 0.48 4.00 -9.12
CA ARG A 16 -0.23 4.33 -10.35
C ARG A 16 -0.89 3.10 -10.96
N GLY A 17 -1.92 3.34 -11.76
CA GLY A 17 -2.46 2.34 -12.68
C GLY A 17 -1.64 2.22 -13.95
N THR A 18 -2.13 1.44 -14.90
CA THR A 18 -1.56 1.28 -16.24
C THR A 18 -2.61 1.63 -17.30
N SER A 19 -2.13 1.98 -18.48
CA SER A 19 -2.98 2.18 -19.65
C SER A 19 -3.71 0.88 -20.04
N PRO A 20 -4.88 0.95 -20.68
CA PRO A 20 -5.58 -0.21 -21.20
C PRO A 20 -4.75 -0.99 -22.22
N GLY A 21 -5.07 -2.28 -22.45
CA GLY A 21 -4.43 -3.10 -23.49
C GLY A 21 -4.09 -4.51 -23.02
N GLY A 22 -4.07 -4.73 -21.71
CA GLY A 22 -3.70 -6.03 -21.15
C GLY A 22 -2.28 -6.45 -21.54
N THR A 23 -2.00 -7.74 -21.49
CA THR A 23 -0.65 -8.26 -21.75
C THR A 23 -0.28 -8.24 -23.23
N GLU A 24 -1.25 -8.41 -24.12
CA GLU A 24 -0.99 -8.51 -25.58
C GLU A 24 -0.74 -7.16 -26.23
N LYS A 25 -1.49 -6.12 -25.82
CA LYS A 25 -1.54 -4.81 -26.49
C LYS A 25 -1.09 -3.65 -25.59
N GLY A 26 -0.68 -3.94 -24.36
CA GLY A 26 -0.22 -2.92 -23.44
C GLY A 26 1.20 -2.45 -23.75
N ASP A 27 1.56 -1.30 -23.22
CA ASP A 27 2.87 -0.67 -23.42
C ASP A 27 3.88 -1.17 -22.38
N PRO A 28 4.98 -1.84 -22.79
CA PRO A 28 6.02 -2.30 -21.86
C PRO A 28 6.69 -1.16 -21.05
N ASP A 29 6.83 0.03 -21.62
CA ASP A 29 7.42 1.17 -20.91
C ASP A 29 6.48 1.69 -19.81
N ASP A 30 5.16 1.69 -20.07
CA ASP A 30 4.16 1.99 -19.05
C ASP A 30 4.14 0.93 -17.93
N TRP A 31 4.27 -0.35 -18.27
CA TRP A 31 4.40 -1.42 -17.27
C TRP A 31 5.65 -1.25 -16.42
N LYS A 32 6.78 -0.93 -17.06
CA LYS A 32 8.04 -0.69 -16.34
C LYS A 32 7.89 0.45 -15.35
N ALA A 33 7.36 1.60 -15.79
CA ALA A 33 7.13 2.75 -14.92
C ALA A 33 6.18 2.43 -13.75
N MET A 34 5.15 1.62 -13.98
CA MET A 34 4.24 1.17 -12.94
C MET A 34 4.93 0.22 -11.94
N VAL A 35 5.73 -0.74 -12.42
CA VAL A 35 6.49 -1.65 -11.55
C VAL A 35 7.52 -0.88 -10.75
N ASP A 36 8.25 0.05 -11.37
CA ASP A 36 9.23 0.90 -10.70
C ASP A 36 8.60 1.71 -9.55
N LEU A 37 7.38 2.23 -9.74
CA LEU A 37 6.69 2.96 -8.69
C LEU A 37 6.02 2.04 -7.67
N ASN A 38 5.16 1.12 -8.13
CA ASN A 38 4.31 0.33 -7.23
C ASN A 38 5.08 -0.74 -6.45
N VAL A 39 6.13 -1.30 -7.05
CA VAL A 39 6.94 -2.39 -6.47
C VAL A 39 8.24 -1.82 -5.90
N MET A 40 9.11 -1.30 -6.76
CA MET A 40 10.42 -0.82 -6.33
C MET A 40 10.31 0.37 -5.38
N GLY A 41 9.37 1.29 -5.62
CA GLY A 41 9.12 2.43 -4.74
C GLY A 41 8.75 1.99 -3.31
N ALA A 42 7.90 0.96 -3.17
CA ALA A 42 7.56 0.40 -1.85
C ALA A 42 8.78 -0.26 -1.17
N LEU A 43 9.57 -1.03 -1.93
CA LEU A 43 10.80 -1.67 -1.42
C LEU A 43 11.83 -0.64 -0.97
N TYR A 44 12.10 0.38 -1.79
CA TYR A 44 13.05 1.46 -1.44
C TYR A 44 12.60 2.25 -0.22
N THR A 45 11.29 2.52 -0.12
CA THR A 45 10.72 3.19 1.05
C THR A 45 10.90 2.36 2.31
N ALA A 46 10.62 1.06 2.25
CA ALA A 46 10.83 0.15 3.37
C ALA A 46 12.31 0.10 3.75
N HIS A 47 13.20 -0.16 2.79
CA HIS A 47 14.64 -0.23 3.03
C HIS A 47 15.18 1.03 3.74
N ALA A 48 14.78 2.21 3.26
CA ALA A 48 15.21 3.47 3.86
C ALA A 48 14.59 3.73 5.24
N ALA A 49 13.38 3.22 5.50
CA ALA A 49 12.65 3.43 6.75
C ALA A 49 13.10 2.51 7.88
N MET A 50 13.46 1.25 7.57
CA MET A 50 13.73 0.21 8.58
C MET A 50 14.71 0.62 9.69
N PRO A 51 15.87 1.27 9.41
CA PRO A 51 16.81 1.67 10.47
C PRO A 51 16.21 2.67 11.47
N TYR A 52 15.23 3.45 11.05
CA TYR A 52 14.54 4.43 11.89
C TYR A 52 13.38 3.78 12.66
N LEU A 53 12.55 2.99 11.98
CA LEU A 53 11.42 2.30 12.60
C LEU A 53 11.86 1.29 13.67
N ARG A 54 12.99 0.61 13.47
CA ARG A 54 13.56 -0.28 14.48
C ARG A 54 13.87 0.45 15.80
N LYS A 55 14.31 1.70 15.76
CA LYS A 55 14.63 2.49 16.94
C LYS A 55 13.40 2.90 17.77
N THR A 56 12.26 3.02 17.11
CA THR A 56 11.01 3.47 17.73
C THR A 56 10.01 2.34 17.95
N THR A 57 10.36 1.11 17.58
CA THR A 57 9.40 0.00 17.51
C THR A 57 8.19 0.39 16.64
N GLY A 58 8.50 1.03 15.52
CA GLY A 58 7.56 1.78 14.70
C GLY A 58 6.73 0.93 13.75
N GLN A 59 5.98 1.61 12.89
CA GLN A 59 4.98 1.00 12.01
C GLN A 59 5.23 1.35 10.54
N TYR A 60 5.06 0.36 9.67
CA TYR A 60 5.07 0.54 8.23
C TYR A 60 3.69 0.23 7.66
N VAL A 61 3.12 1.18 6.93
CA VAL A 61 1.84 1.01 6.24
C VAL A 61 2.08 1.11 4.74
N VAL A 62 1.51 0.20 3.96
CA VAL A 62 1.60 0.23 2.50
C VAL A 62 0.23 0.13 1.86
N THR A 63 0.03 0.88 0.77
CA THR A 63 -1.23 0.84 0.01
C THR A 63 -1.24 -0.34 -0.96
N GLY A 64 -2.00 -1.37 -0.58
CA GLY A 64 -2.40 -2.46 -1.46
C GLY A 64 -3.54 -2.05 -2.41
N SER A 65 -4.45 -2.96 -2.64
CA SER A 65 -5.70 -2.74 -3.39
C SER A 65 -6.58 -3.99 -3.32
N ALA A 66 -7.88 -3.84 -3.48
CA ALA A 66 -8.78 -4.93 -3.79
C ALA A 66 -8.34 -5.72 -5.05
N ALA A 67 -7.65 -5.06 -6.00
CA ALA A 67 -7.08 -5.68 -7.19
C ALA A 67 -5.92 -6.65 -6.89
N GLY A 68 -5.30 -6.58 -5.71
CA GLY A 68 -4.29 -7.53 -5.23
C GLY A 68 -4.88 -8.74 -4.51
N ARG A 69 -6.20 -8.86 -4.43
CA ARG A 69 -6.91 -9.95 -3.76
C ARG A 69 -7.77 -10.80 -4.69
N ARG A 70 -7.85 -10.44 -5.95
CA ARG A 70 -8.60 -11.17 -6.97
C ARG A 70 -7.92 -11.06 -8.32
N HIS A 71 -8.04 -12.09 -9.15
CA HIS A 71 -7.57 -12.03 -10.53
C HIS A 71 -8.45 -11.11 -11.36
N ILE A 72 -7.82 -10.22 -12.11
CA ILE A 72 -8.46 -9.32 -13.06
C ILE A 72 -7.79 -9.54 -14.41
N LYS A 73 -8.56 -10.02 -15.39
CA LYS A 73 -8.05 -10.34 -16.72
C LYS A 73 -7.25 -9.18 -17.32
N GLY A 74 -6.00 -9.45 -17.69
CA GLY A 74 -5.11 -8.47 -18.33
C GLY A 74 -4.60 -7.36 -17.41
N SER A 75 -4.81 -7.43 -16.09
CA SER A 75 -4.38 -6.39 -15.15
C SER A 75 -2.96 -6.60 -14.66
N ILE A 76 -1.99 -5.95 -15.28
CA ILE A 76 -0.62 -5.87 -14.76
C ILE A 76 -0.60 -5.09 -13.44
N TYR A 77 -1.43 -4.05 -13.31
CA TYR A 77 -1.63 -3.34 -12.04
C TYR A 77 -2.02 -4.30 -10.90
N GLY A 78 -3.00 -5.19 -11.15
CA GLY A 78 -3.39 -6.20 -10.18
C GLY A 78 -2.20 -7.05 -9.72
N ALA A 79 -1.34 -7.47 -10.64
CA ALA A 79 -0.14 -8.23 -10.32
C ALA A 79 0.83 -7.46 -9.40
N THR A 80 1.03 -6.16 -9.62
CA THR A 80 1.84 -5.34 -8.71
C THR A 80 1.21 -5.25 -7.31
N LYS A 81 -0.11 -5.25 -7.23
CA LYS A 81 -0.82 -5.22 -5.93
C LYS A 81 -0.80 -6.58 -5.22
N PHE A 82 -0.81 -7.71 -5.94
CA PHE A 82 -0.50 -9.02 -5.33
C PHE A 82 0.90 -9.05 -4.73
N PHE A 83 1.90 -8.50 -5.43
CA PHE A 83 3.24 -8.35 -4.87
C PHE A 83 3.21 -7.59 -3.55
N ILE A 84 2.52 -6.45 -3.47
CA ILE A 84 2.45 -5.63 -2.26
C ILE A 84 1.83 -6.41 -1.08
N HIS A 85 0.80 -7.21 -1.30
CA HIS A 85 0.21 -8.06 -0.24
C HIS A 85 1.21 -9.09 0.28
N GLY A 86 1.90 -9.81 -0.61
CA GLY A 86 2.94 -10.76 -0.23
C GLY A 86 4.11 -10.09 0.51
N PHE A 87 4.59 -8.96 -0.03
CA PHE A 87 5.65 -8.17 0.59
C PHE A 87 5.28 -7.69 2.00
N ALA A 88 4.08 -7.13 2.17
CA ALA A 88 3.63 -6.64 3.47
C ALA A 88 3.53 -7.77 4.52
N GLY A 89 3.10 -8.96 4.11
CA GLY A 89 3.08 -10.14 4.97
C GLY A 89 4.48 -10.53 5.46
N ASN A 90 5.43 -10.66 4.52
CA ASN A 90 6.81 -11.00 4.83
C ASN A 90 7.46 -9.92 5.72
N LEU A 91 7.28 -8.65 5.37
CA LEU A 91 7.82 -7.53 6.15
C LEU A 91 7.22 -7.47 7.56
N ALA A 92 5.94 -7.82 7.71
CA ALA A 92 5.31 -7.85 9.02
C ALA A 92 5.93 -8.92 9.94
N ASP A 93 6.30 -10.08 9.40
CA ASP A 93 6.96 -11.12 10.17
C ASP A 93 8.41 -10.72 10.52
N GLU A 94 9.14 -10.11 9.58
CA GLU A 94 10.47 -9.53 9.83
C GLU A 94 10.43 -8.43 10.92
N MET A 95 9.47 -7.52 10.85
CA MET A 95 9.33 -6.44 11.83
C MET A 95 8.91 -6.94 13.20
N ALA A 96 8.14 -8.03 13.29
CA ALA A 96 7.70 -8.62 14.54
C ALA A 96 8.87 -9.10 15.42
N GLU A 97 10.01 -9.47 14.83
CA GLU A 97 11.21 -9.88 15.57
C GLU A 97 11.73 -8.81 16.56
N TRP A 98 11.41 -7.54 16.30
CA TRP A 98 11.80 -6.42 17.15
C TRP A 98 10.61 -5.58 17.64
N GLY A 99 9.39 -6.14 17.56
CA GLY A 99 8.17 -5.53 18.05
C GLY A 99 7.57 -4.46 17.12
N GLY A 100 8.11 -4.27 15.91
CA GLY A 100 7.56 -3.40 14.90
C GLY A 100 6.33 -4.03 14.22
N ARG A 101 5.60 -3.24 13.47
CA ARG A 101 4.35 -3.67 12.83
C ARG A 101 4.29 -3.21 11.38
N CYS A 102 3.82 -4.09 10.51
CA CYS A 102 3.52 -3.75 9.12
C CYS A 102 2.07 -4.06 8.81
N MET A 103 1.41 -3.16 8.06
CA MET A 103 0.04 -3.31 7.61
C MET A 103 -0.09 -2.95 6.14
N VAL A 104 -0.97 -3.68 5.44
CA VAL A 104 -1.46 -3.29 4.12
C VAL A 104 -2.89 -2.74 4.24
N VAL A 105 -3.13 -1.54 3.70
CA VAL A 105 -4.49 -1.02 3.48
C VAL A 105 -4.89 -1.31 2.04
N SER A 106 -6.03 -1.98 1.86
CA SER A 106 -6.48 -2.55 0.58
C SER A 106 -7.83 -1.98 0.17
N PRO A 107 -7.86 -0.74 -0.35
CA PRO A 107 -9.11 -0.13 -0.78
C PRO A 107 -9.60 -0.70 -2.12
N GLY A 108 -10.91 -0.69 -2.30
CA GLY A 108 -11.57 -0.74 -3.59
C GLY A 108 -11.38 0.57 -4.35
N MET A 109 -12.35 0.97 -5.18
CA MET A 109 -12.31 2.26 -5.86
C MET A 109 -12.43 3.40 -4.86
N VAL A 110 -11.51 4.37 -4.96
CA VAL A 110 -11.51 5.62 -4.18
C VAL A 110 -11.63 6.78 -5.15
N ASP A 111 -12.50 7.73 -4.86
CA ASP A 111 -12.72 8.92 -5.68
C ASP A 111 -11.51 9.86 -5.58
N THR A 112 -10.57 9.69 -6.48
CA THR A 112 -9.31 10.42 -6.56
C THR A 112 -8.88 10.60 -8.00
N PRO A 113 -7.93 11.50 -8.31
CA PRO A 113 -7.31 11.62 -9.63
C PRO A 113 -6.55 10.38 -10.15
N PHE A 114 -6.60 9.26 -9.42
CA PHE A 114 -6.13 7.95 -9.92
C PHE A 114 -6.97 7.46 -11.11
N PHE A 115 -8.20 7.91 -11.22
CA PHE A 115 -9.11 7.62 -12.32
C PHE A 115 -9.30 8.86 -13.17
N ASP A 116 -9.42 8.71 -14.50
CA ASP A 116 -9.69 9.81 -15.44
C ASP A 116 -11.08 10.45 -15.22
N GLU A 117 -12.01 9.68 -14.63
CA GLU A 117 -13.35 10.12 -14.31
C GLU A 117 -13.61 10.08 -12.80
N ALA A 118 -14.34 11.10 -12.30
CA ALA A 118 -14.80 11.12 -10.91
C ALA A 118 -15.63 9.88 -10.57
N LYS A 119 -15.50 9.40 -9.34
CA LYS A 119 -16.20 8.22 -8.80
C LYS A 119 -16.98 8.59 -7.53
N PRO A 120 -17.98 9.51 -7.63
CA PRO A 120 -18.62 10.13 -6.47
C PRO A 120 -19.31 9.14 -5.52
N ASP A 121 -19.74 7.97 -6.02
CA ASP A 121 -20.40 6.93 -5.25
C ASP A 121 -19.42 5.89 -4.66
N LYS A 122 -18.13 6.12 -4.76
CA LYS A 122 -17.09 5.23 -4.24
C LYS A 122 -16.47 5.79 -2.96
N LEU A 123 -15.51 5.06 -2.39
CA LEU A 123 -14.80 5.48 -1.19
C LEU A 123 -14.21 6.89 -1.38
N LYS A 124 -14.09 7.62 -0.28
CA LYS A 124 -13.38 8.90 -0.26
C LYS A 124 -11.94 8.71 0.29
N PRO A 125 -11.01 9.60 -0.03
CA PRO A 125 -9.66 9.58 0.55
C PRO A 125 -9.66 9.51 2.08
N GLU A 126 -10.62 10.19 2.72
CA GLU A 126 -10.80 10.24 4.16
C GLU A 126 -11.15 8.87 4.78
N ASP A 127 -11.86 8.00 4.05
CA ASP A 127 -12.18 6.65 4.49
C ASP A 127 -10.90 5.82 4.61
N VAL A 128 -10.01 5.94 3.62
CA VAL A 128 -8.70 5.27 3.63
C VAL A 128 -7.81 5.83 4.73
N ALA A 129 -7.76 7.15 4.88
CA ALA A 129 -6.99 7.81 5.92
C ALA A 129 -7.44 7.40 7.33
N SER A 130 -8.76 7.31 7.56
CA SER A 130 -9.34 6.84 8.82
C SER A 130 -8.96 5.39 9.13
N ALA A 131 -8.94 4.52 8.13
CA ALA A 131 -8.51 3.13 8.29
C ALA A 131 -7.02 3.03 8.67
N VAL A 132 -6.17 3.82 8.01
CA VAL A 132 -4.73 3.90 8.35
C VAL A 132 -4.54 4.40 9.78
N LEU A 133 -5.24 5.46 10.15
CA LEU A 133 -5.16 6.01 11.51
C LEU A 133 -5.60 5.00 12.56
N HIS A 134 -6.69 4.26 12.31
CA HIS A 134 -7.18 3.19 13.19
C HIS A 134 -6.07 2.15 13.45
N ALA A 135 -5.39 1.70 12.41
CA ALA A 135 -4.31 0.72 12.56
C ALA A 135 -3.10 1.28 13.31
N LEU A 136 -2.71 2.52 13.03
CA LEU A 136 -1.61 3.18 13.71
C LEU A 136 -1.88 3.36 15.22
N GLN A 137 -3.13 3.52 15.61
CA GLN A 137 -3.57 3.69 17.01
C GLN A 137 -3.78 2.36 17.75
N ALA A 138 -3.62 1.21 17.09
CA ALA A 138 -3.73 -0.08 17.75
C ALA A 138 -2.72 -0.18 18.90
N PRO A 139 -3.10 -0.81 20.04
CA PRO A 139 -2.22 -0.92 21.19
C PRO A 139 -0.95 -1.73 20.85
N PRO A 140 0.18 -1.52 21.54
CA PRO A 140 1.47 -2.12 21.17
C PRO A 140 1.48 -3.65 21.03
N HIS A 141 0.62 -4.34 21.76
CA HIS A 141 0.51 -5.81 21.71
C HIS A 141 -0.39 -6.32 20.57
N ALA A 142 -1.05 -5.42 19.82
CA ALA A 142 -1.94 -5.76 18.73
C ALA A 142 -1.38 -5.30 17.39
N ALA A 143 -1.33 -6.19 16.41
CA ALA A 143 -0.93 -5.88 15.05
C ALA A 143 -2.14 -6.01 14.11
N VAL A 144 -2.59 -4.88 13.57
CA VAL A 144 -3.50 -4.88 12.43
C VAL A 144 -2.67 -5.21 11.20
N ARG A 145 -2.89 -6.38 10.59
CA ARG A 145 -2.12 -6.86 9.44
C ARG A 145 -2.67 -6.36 8.11
N GLU A 146 -3.98 -6.21 8.05
CA GLU A 146 -4.66 -5.72 6.86
C GLU A 146 -5.97 -5.06 7.20
N ILE A 147 -6.32 -4.01 6.45
CA ILE A 147 -7.66 -3.45 6.39
C ILE A 147 -8.12 -3.45 4.94
N HIS A 148 -9.20 -4.17 4.66
CA HIS A 148 -9.84 -4.22 3.36
C HIS A 148 -11.09 -3.38 3.34
N LEU A 149 -11.11 -2.32 2.52
CA LEU A 149 -12.20 -1.35 2.40
C LEU A 149 -12.85 -1.47 1.03
N MET A 150 -14.16 -1.60 1.00
CA MET A 150 -14.92 -1.62 -0.26
C MET A 150 -16.03 -0.57 -0.22
N PRO A 151 -16.34 0.09 -1.35
CA PRO A 151 -17.55 0.88 -1.43
C PRO A 151 -18.77 -0.02 -1.27
N VAL A 152 -19.84 0.53 -0.69
CA VAL A 152 -21.14 -0.14 -0.64
C VAL A 152 -21.86 0.10 -1.97
N GLY A 153 -21.96 -0.90 -2.80
CA GLY A 153 -22.60 -0.82 -4.13
C GLY A 153 -21.63 -0.60 -5.28
#